data_73a8498658c2af9e8b47f83ea57153cd
#
_entry.id   73a8498658c2af9e8b47f83ea57153cd
#
_cell.length_a   1.000
_cell.length_b   1.000
_cell.length_c   1.000
_cell.angle_alpha   90.00
_cell.angle_beta   90.00
_cell.angle_gamma   90.00
#
_symmetry.space_group_name_H-M   'P 1'
#
loop_
_entity.id
_entity.type
_entity.pdbx_description
1 polymer ?
#
loop_
_entity_poly.entity_id
_entity_poly.type
_entity_poly.pdbx_seq_one_letter_code
_entity_poly.pdbx_strand_id
1 'polypeptide(L)'
;MRQATIIINNFRRDTAMEPIIRARRQDEIAMCVALLADVHVVDGYPTRWPTDSHDWLTPKNLLAAWVAEDKGPLLGHVALCAATGDVAAPVWSAASGLPPDRIAAVARLFVAPNARGRRLGAALLAAACAEAYSRRLRPALDVVDHDSAAMALYERAGWQRIASAPAPWTLANGERPVLHYYLAPPQPLMASIGH
;
A
#
# COMPACT_ATOMS: atom_id res chain seq x y z
N MET A 1 -34.84 15.89 -55.59
CA MET A 1 -34.39 16.38 -54.27
C MET A 1 -34.46 15.25 -53.27
N ARG A 2 -33.33 14.66 -52.90
CA ARG A 2 -33.24 13.60 -51.87
C ARG A 2 -32.64 14.23 -50.61
N GLN A 3 -33.42 14.28 -49.54
CA GLN A 3 -32.94 14.72 -48.23
C GLN A 3 -32.08 13.63 -47.59
N ALA A 4 -30.84 13.98 -47.27
CA ALA A 4 -29.95 13.12 -46.48
C ALA A 4 -30.25 13.30 -45.00
N THR A 5 -30.75 12.24 -44.36
CA THR A 5 -30.93 12.17 -42.93
C THR A 5 -29.58 11.94 -42.26
N ILE A 6 -29.05 12.92 -41.57
CA ILE A 6 -27.84 12.79 -40.74
C ILE A 6 -28.26 12.12 -39.43
N ILE A 7 -27.87 10.82 -39.31
CA ILE A 7 -27.96 10.12 -38.02
C ILE A 7 -26.77 10.57 -37.19
N ILE A 8 -27.00 11.47 -36.20
CA ILE A 8 -26.01 11.81 -35.18
C ILE A 8 -25.97 10.63 -34.19
N ASN A 9 -25.00 9.76 -34.42
CA ASN A 9 -24.69 8.70 -33.44
C ASN A 9 -24.06 9.33 -32.22
N ASN A 10 -24.89 9.63 -31.22
CA ASN A 10 -24.45 10.05 -29.90
C ASN A 10 -23.76 8.85 -29.23
N PHE A 11 -22.49 8.64 -29.51
CA PHE A 11 -21.62 7.80 -28.69
C PHE A 11 -21.58 8.45 -27.30
N ARG A 12 -22.43 8.02 -26.39
CA ARG A 12 -22.21 8.19 -24.97
C ARG A 12 -20.85 7.54 -24.70
N ARG A 13 -19.82 8.34 -24.53
CA ARG A 13 -18.61 7.92 -23.81
C ARG A 13 -19.12 7.57 -22.42
N ASP A 14 -19.24 6.28 -22.16
CA ASP A 14 -19.34 5.74 -20.82
C ASP A 14 -18.07 6.24 -20.12
N THR A 15 -18.19 7.30 -19.35
CA THR A 15 -17.10 7.81 -18.50
C THR A 15 -16.94 6.75 -17.43
N ALA A 16 -16.09 5.76 -17.70
CA ALA A 16 -15.62 4.83 -16.71
C ALA A 16 -15.01 5.69 -15.60
N MET A 17 -15.73 5.86 -14.49
CA MET A 17 -15.19 6.54 -13.32
C MET A 17 -13.94 5.78 -12.92
N GLU A 18 -12.84 6.52 -12.77
CA GLU A 18 -11.59 5.93 -12.28
C GLU A 18 -11.79 5.45 -10.83
N PRO A 19 -11.12 4.35 -10.45
CA PRO A 19 -11.14 3.88 -9.08
C PRO A 19 -10.74 4.99 -8.12
N ILE A 20 -11.44 5.10 -7.01
CA ILE A 20 -11.14 6.08 -5.96
C ILE A 20 -10.32 5.45 -4.84
N ILE A 21 -9.39 6.22 -4.28
CA ILE A 21 -8.70 5.88 -3.04
C ILE A 21 -9.37 6.66 -1.91
N ARG A 22 -9.83 5.95 -0.90
CA ARG A 22 -10.50 6.56 0.26
C ARG A 22 -10.14 5.83 1.55
N ALA A 23 -10.41 6.46 2.69
CA ALA A 23 -10.28 5.81 3.99
C ALA A 23 -11.14 4.54 4.05
N ARG A 24 -10.57 3.46 4.60
CA ARG A 24 -11.26 2.21 4.85
C ARG A 24 -12.28 2.41 5.98
N ARG A 25 -13.50 1.95 5.79
CA ARG A 25 -14.51 1.91 6.84
C ARG A 25 -14.35 0.67 7.71
N GLN A 26 -14.85 0.73 8.94
CA GLN A 26 -14.74 -0.39 9.89
C GLN A 26 -15.58 -1.60 9.45
N ASP A 27 -16.70 -1.38 8.81
CA ASP A 27 -17.61 -2.43 8.30
C ASP A 27 -17.08 -3.14 7.05
N GLU A 28 -15.95 -2.66 6.48
CA GLU A 28 -15.36 -3.24 5.27
C GLU A 28 -14.27 -4.29 5.54
N ILE A 29 -13.95 -4.57 6.81
CA ILE A 29 -12.88 -5.51 7.15
C ILE A 29 -13.11 -6.89 6.52
N ALA A 30 -14.34 -7.41 6.57
CA ALA A 30 -14.67 -8.69 5.96
C ALA A 30 -14.42 -8.70 4.43
N MET A 31 -14.72 -7.59 3.75
CA MET A 31 -14.44 -7.44 2.32
C MET A 31 -12.92 -7.39 2.04
N CYS A 32 -12.17 -6.70 2.91
CA CYS A 32 -10.70 -6.68 2.82
C CYS A 32 -10.09 -8.07 3.06
N VAL A 33 -10.64 -8.87 3.98
CA VAL A 33 -10.21 -10.26 4.22
C VAL A 33 -10.48 -11.12 2.99
N ALA A 34 -11.66 -11.00 2.37
CA ALA A 34 -11.97 -11.74 1.14
C ALA A 34 -11.00 -11.36 0.00
N LEU A 35 -10.76 -10.06 -0.20
CA LEU A 35 -9.79 -9.58 -1.18
C LEU A 35 -8.36 -10.10 -0.89
N LEU A 36 -7.95 -10.11 0.38
CA LEU A 36 -6.65 -10.66 0.79
C LEU A 36 -6.53 -12.15 0.47
N ALA A 37 -7.62 -12.92 0.63
CA ALA A 37 -7.67 -14.34 0.30
C ALA A 37 -7.45 -14.56 -1.21
N ASP A 38 -8.07 -13.76 -2.08
CA ASP A 38 -7.85 -13.82 -3.52
C ASP A 38 -6.39 -13.52 -3.89
N VAL A 39 -5.79 -12.51 -3.23
CA VAL A 39 -4.37 -12.18 -3.41
C VAL A 39 -3.47 -13.31 -2.91
N HIS A 40 -3.81 -13.93 -1.78
CA HIS A 40 -3.03 -15.03 -1.23
C HIS A 40 -3.00 -16.25 -2.16
N VAL A 41 -4.12 -16.59 -2.76
CA VAL A 41 -4.22 -17.72 -3.72
C VAL A 41 -3.33 -17.49 -4.94
N VAL A 42 -3.22 -16.24 -5.42
CA VAL A 42 -2.48 -15.94 -6.65
C VAL A 42 -0.99 -15.66 -6.39
N ASP A 43 -0.66 -14.95 -5.30
CA ASP A 43 0.69 -14.44 -5.05
C ASP A 43 1.37 -15.06 -3.83
N GLY A 44 0.65 -15.80 -2.99
CA GLY A 44 1.16 -16.23 -1.69
C GLY A 44 1.33 -15.10 -0.68
N TYR A 45 0.69 -13.93 -0.91
CA TYR A 45 0.76 -12.82 0.04
C TYR A 45 -0.49 -12.79 0.96
N PRO A 46 -0.34 -12.67 2.27
CA PRO A 46 0.94 -12.66 3.00
C PRO A 46 1.62 -14.04 2.95
N THR A 47 2.94 -14.06 3.10
CA THR A 47 3.75 -15.29 3.05
C THR A 47 3.26 -16.36 4.04
N ARG A 48 2.67 -15.95 5.14
CA ARG A 48 1.97 -16.81 6.11
C ARG A 48 0.58 -16.26 6.33
N TRP A 49 -0.44 -17.09 6.06
CA TRP A 49 -1.82 -16.69 6.33
C TRP A 49 -1.99 -16.42 7.84
N PRO A 50 -2.56 -15.25 8.23
CA PRO A 50 -2.71 -14.90 9.64
C PRO A 50 -3.76 -15.78 10.32
N THR A 51 -3.54 -16.14 11.59
CA THR A 51 -4.49 -16.89 12.41
C THR A 51 -5.80 -16.13 12.57
N ASP A 52 -5.72 -14.80 12.73
CA ASP A 52 -6.86 -13.89 12.70
C ASP A 52 -6.60 -12.80 11.65
N SER A 53 -7.33 -12.88 10.54
CA SER A 53 -7.18 -11.95 9.42
C SER A 53 -7.79 -10.57 9.72
N HIS A 54 -8.79 -10.49 10.60
CA HIS A 54 -9.36 -9.23 11.06
C HIS A 54 -8.34 -8.45 11.90
N ASP A 55 -7.77 -9.09 12.91
CA ASP A 55 -6.73 -8.50 13.75
C ASP A 55 -5.48 -8.13 12.94
N TRP A 56 -5.14 -8.96 11.94
CA TRP A 56 -4.03 -8.67 11.06
C TRP A 56 -4.27 -7.39 10.25
N LEU A 57 -5.50 -7.12 9.79
CA LEU A 57 -5.86 -5.89 9.07
C LEU A 57 -6.10 -4.70 10.01
N THR A 58 -6.28 -4.94 11.32
CA THR A 58 -6.54 -3.91 12.33
C THR A 58 -5.59 -4.02 13.54
N PRO A 59 -4.26 -4.00 13.31
CA PRO A 59 -3.32 -4.13 14.41
C PRO A 59 -3.45 -2.96 15.41
N LYS A 60 -3.05 -3.20 16.65
CA LYS A 60 -3.17 -2.22 17.75
C LYS A 60 -2.44 -0.89 17.48
N ASN A 61 -1.39 -0.92 16.66
CA ASN A 61 -0.62 0.26 16.26
C ASN A 61 -1.10 0.89 14.94
N LEU A 62 -2.30 0.53 14.44
CA LEU A 62 -2.87 1.10 13.23
C LEU A 62 -3.14 2.60 13.42
N LEU A 63 -2.60 3.42 12.53
CA LEU A 63 -2.85 4.87 12.48
C LEU A 63 -3.98 5.22 11.51
N ALA A 64 -4.00 4.57 10.36
CA ALA A 64 -5.01 4.75 9.31
C ALA A 64 -4.93 3.62 8.28
N ALA A 65 -5.99 3.44 7.49
CA ALA A 65 -6.00 2.52 6.36
C ALA A 65 -6.85 3.06 5.22
N TRP A 66 -6.51 2.67 3.99
CA TRP A 66 -7.22 3.05 2.77
C TRP A 66 -7.56 1.84 1.94
N VAL A 67 -8.58 2.02 1.12
CA VAL A 67 -9.00 1.08 0.10
C VAL A 67 -9.06 1.77 -1.26
N ALA A 68 -8.81 0.98 -2.31
CA ALA A 68 -9.16 1.33 -3.67
C ALA A 68 -10.53 0.73 -3.98
N GLU A 69 -11.47 1.53 -4.50
CA GLU A 69 -12.84 1.11 -4.80
C GLU A 69 -13.23 1.50 -6.23
N ASP A 70 -13.97 0.62 -6.90
CA ASP A 70 -14.56 0.89 -8.20
C ASP A 70 -16.03 0.44 -8.20
N LYS A 71 -16.96 1.39 -8.07
CA LYS A 71 -18.43 1.16 -8.09
C LYS A 71 -18.92 0.08 -7.10
N GLY A 72 -18.27 -0.03 -5.94
CA GLY A 72 -18.63 -0.94 -4.87
C GLY A 72 -17.60 -2.02 -4.56
N PRO A 73 -17.03 -2.78 -5.51
CA PRO A 73 -15.97 -3.75 -5.18
C PRO A 73 -14.70 -3.06 -4.68
N LEU A 74 -14.10 -3.62 -3.63
CA LEU A 74 -12.77 -3.23 -3.18
C LEU A 74 -11.71 -3.87 -4.08
N LEU A 75 -10.78 -3.05 -4.56
CA LEU A 75 -9.72 -3.46 -5.49
C LEU A 75 -8.32 -3.43 -4.87
N GLY A 76 -8.16 -2.92 -3.67
CA GLY A 76 -6.88 -2.86 -2.99
C GLY A 76 -7.00 -2.27 -1.60
N HIS A 77 -5.93 -2.43 -0.83
CA HIS A 77 -5.83 -2.01 0.56
C HIS A 77 -4.41 -1.57 0.88
N VAL A 78 -4.26 -0.64 1.82
CA VAL A 78 -3.01 -0.28 2.47
C VAL A 78 -3.28 0.15 3.92
N ALA A 79 -2.35 -0.16 4.81
CA ALA A 79 -2.36 0.31 6.20
C ALA A 79 -1.14 1.21 6.47
N LEU A 80 -1.31 2.18 7.35
CA LEU A 80 -0.26 2.96 7.97
C LEU A 80 -0.27 2.66 9.47
N CYS A 81 0.86 2.23 10.02
CA CYS A 81 1.01 1.82 11.41
C CYS A 81 2.10 2.63 12.10
N ALA A 82 1.98 2.86 13.40
CA ALA A 82 3.09 3.42 14.18
C ALA A 82 4.26 2.42 14.20
N ALA A 83 5.50 2.91 14.03
CA ALA A 83 6.68 2.05 14.10
C ALA A 83 7.10 1.72 15.52
N THR A 84 6.53 2.37 16.54
CA THR A 84 6.81 2.06 17.95
C THR A 84 6.41 0.61 18.26
N GLY A 85 7.40 -0.20 18.70
CA GLY A 85 7.20 -1.62 18.97
C GLY A 85 7.26 -2.52 17.73
N ASP A 86 7.48 -1.97 16.54
CA ASP A 86 7.73 -2.72 15.32
C ASP A 86 9.14 -3.34 15.34
N VAL A 87 9.26 -4.58 14.92
CA VAL A 87 10.55 -5.30 14.89
C VAL A 87 11.54 -4.70 13.89
N ALA A 88 11.07 -3.99 12.87
CA ALA A 88 11.88 -3.29 11.88
C ALA A 88 12.29 -1.87 12.32
N ALA A 89 11.67 -1.32 13.37
CA ALA A 89 11.93 0.04 13.83
C ALA A 89 13.41 0.35 14.11
N PRO A 90 14.21 -0.55 14.72
CA PRO A 90 15.65 -0.29 14.92
C PRO A 90 16.41 -0.07 13.62
N VAL A 91 16.07 -0.80 12.54
CA VAL A 91 16.71 -0.66 11.22
C VAL A 91 16.38 0.70 10.62
N TRP A 92 15.09 1.07 10.61
CA TRP A 92 14.64 2.37 10.09
C TRP A 92 15.21 3.54 10.89
N SER A 93 15.24 3.42 12.23
CA SER A 93 15.79 4.46 13.11
C SER A 93 17.28 4.66 12.88
N ALA A 94 18.06 3.58 12.79
CA ALA A 94 19.50 3.68 12.54
C ALA A 94 19.82 4.37 11.19
N ALA A 95 19.04 4.08 10.14
CA ALA A 95 19.26 4.65 8.82
C ALA A 95 18.73 6.09 8.67
N SER A 96 17.65 6.44 9.37
CA SER A 96 17.04 7.78 9.27
C SER A 96 17.57 8.79 10.30
N GLY A 97 18.17 8.32 11.39
CA GLY A 97 18.49 9.16 12.57
C GLY A 97 17.25 9.59 13.37
N LEU A 98 16.06 9.02 13.08
CA LEU A 98 14.81 9.37 13.75
C LEU A 98 14.44 8.33 14.80
N PRO A 99 13.84 8.73 15.93
CA PRO A 99 13.30 7.77 16.90
C PRO A 99 12.04 7.08 16.31
N PRO A 100 11.66 5.88 16.81
CA PRO A 100 10.53 5.10 16.28
C PRO A 100 9.19 5.83 16.27
N ASP A 101 8.95 6.75 17.20
CA ASP A 101 7.73 7.57 17.29
C ASP A 101 7.65 8.66 16.21
N ARG A 102 8.72 8.85 15.43
CA ARG A 102 8.78 9.73 14.25
C ARG A 102 8.77 8.96 12.92
N ILE A 103 8.51 7.65 12.98
CA ILE A 103 8.45 6.76 11.81
C ILE A 103 7.06 6.10 11.77
N ALA A 104 6.53 5.93 10.58
CA ALA A 104 5.31 5.17 10.35
C ALA A 104 5.56 4.06 9.32
N ALA A 105 5.16 2.85 9.65
CA ALA A 105 5.27 1.70 8.77
C ALA A 105 4.10 1.66 7.79
N VAL A 106 4.39 1.70 6.48
CA VAL A 106 3.42 1.37 5.44
C VAL A 106 3.39 -0.15 5.32
N ALA A 107 2.24 -0.75 5.55
CA ALA A 107 2.08 -2.19 5.63
C ALA A 107 0.79 -2.64 4.92
N ARG A 108 0.68 -3.95 4.66
CA ARG A 108 -0.54 -4.58 4.13
C ARG A 108 -1.02 -3.92 2.84
N LEU A 109 -0.09 -3.57 1.96
CA LEU A 109 -0.37 -3.06 0.62
C LEU A 109 -0.62 -4.25 -0.30
N PHE A 110 -1.83 -4.35 -0.82
CA PHE A 110 -2.18 -5.36 -1.81
C PHE A 110 -3.26 -4.84 -2.76
N VAL A 111 -3.28 -5.40 -3.98
CA VAL A 111 -4.21 -5.04 -5.04
C VAL A 111 -4.77 -6.33 -5.64
N ALA A 112 -6.09 -6.34 -5.87
CA ALA A 112 -6.79 -7.45 -6.53
C ALA A 112 -6.05 -7.89 -7.80
N PRO A 113 -5.86 -9.21 -8.02
CA PRO A 113 -5.13 -9.70 -9.20
C PRO A 113 -5.68 -9.17 -10.52
N ASN A 114 -7.01 -9.08 -10.64
CA ASN A 114 -7.72 -8.58 -11.83
C ASN A 114 -7.72 -7.04 -11.97
N ALA A 115 -7.23 -6.30 -10.97
CA ALA A 115 -7.16 -4.84 -10.99
C ALA A 115 -5.73 -4.29 -11.14
N ARG A 116 -4.76 -5.16 -11.36
CA ARG A 116 -3.36 -4.78 -11.59
C ARG A 116 -3.18 -4.01 -12.90
N GLY A 117 -2.05 -3.32 -13.02
CA GLY A 117 -1.77 -2.46 -14.18
C GLY A 117 -2.51 -1.12 -14.17
N ARG A 118 -3.47 -0.90 -13.26
CA ARG A 118 -4.27 0.32 -13.11
C ARG A 118 -3.64 1.36 -12.17
N ARG A 119 -2.37 1.21 -11.79
CA ARG A 119 -1.62 2.08 -10.86
C ARG A 119 -2.21 2.20 -9.44
N LEU A 120 -3.10 1.30 -9.05
CA LEU A 120 -3.77 1.33 -7.72
C LEU A 120 -2.78 1.19 -6.56
N GLY A 121 -1.77 0.33 -6.69
CA GLY A 121 -0.72 0.20 -5.67
C GLY A 121 0.04 1.50 -5.43
N ALA A 122 0.37 2.25 -6.49
CA ALA A 122 1.02 3.54 -6.38
C ALA A 122 0.11 4.60 -5.73
N ALA A 123 -1.18 4.62 -6.08
CA ALA A 123 -2.15 5.53 -5.50
C ALA A 123 -2.40 5.26 -4.00
N LEU A 124 -2.51 3.98 -3.61
CA LEU A 124 -2.62 3.55 -2.21
C LEU A 124 -1.36 3.93 -1.41
N LEU A 125 -0.18 3.65 -1.97
CA LEU A 125 1.10 4.04 -1.36
C LEU A 125 1.19 5.55 -1.15
N ALA A 126 0.80 6.34 -2.14
CA ALA A 126 0.79 7.80 -2.06
C ALA A 126 -0.16 8.32 -0.97
N ALA A 127 -1.36 7.73 -0.81
CA ALA A 127 -2.30 8.08 0.23
C ALA A 127 -1.72 7.83 1.64
N ALA A 128 -1.10 6.65 1.85
CA ALA A 128 -0.44 6.32 3.12
C ALA A 128 0.73 7.27 3.41
N CYS A 129 1.55 7.61 2.40
CA CYS A 129 2.65 8.57 2.55
C CYS A 129 2.15 9.97 2.89
N ALA A 130 1.11 10.46 2.21
CA ALA A 130 0.53 11.77 2.48
C ALA A 130 0.06 11.90 3.93
N GLU A 131 -0.61 10.89 4.45
CA GLU A 131 -1.04 10.84 5.86
C GLU A 131 0.15 10.81 6.82
N ALA A 132 1.17 9.98 6.55
CA ALA A 132 2.37 9.95 7.38
C ALA A 132 3.03 11.33 7.45
N TYR A 133 3.20 11.99 6.30
CA TYR A 133 3.79 13.34 6.25
C TYR A 133 2.91 14.40 6.94
N SER A 134 1.59 14.32 6.83
CA SER A 134 0.69 15.24 7.55
C SER A 134 0.86 15.14 9.07
N ARG A 135 1.17 13.93 9.56
CA ARG A 135 1.51 13.65 10.97
C ARG A 135 2.97 13.94 11.31
N ARG A 136 3.79 14.43 10.38
CA ARG A 136 5.23 14.64 10.54
C ARG A 136 5.99 13.33 10.85
N LEU A 137 5.51 12.20 10.31
CA LEU A 137 6.15 10.90 10.41
C LEU A 137 6.88 10.59 9.10
N ARG A 138 8.02 9.90 9.19
CA ARG A 138 8.76 9.38 8.04
C ARG A 138 8.17 8.04 7.63
N PRO A 139 7.64 7.87 6.41
CA PRO A 139 7.18 6.57 5.96
C PRO A 139 8.35 5.60 5.77
N ALA A 140 8.18 4.37 6.24
CA ALA A 140 9.11 3.26 6.10
C ALA A 140 8.33 1.99 5.76
N LEU A 141 8.98 0.97 5.23
CA LEU A 141 8.40 -0.36 5.01
C LEU A 141 9.49 -1.42 4.96
N ASP A 142 9.08 -2.67 5.11
CA ASP A 142 9.86 -3.84 4.75
C ASP A 142 9.09 -4.72 3.77
N VAL A 143 9.81 -5.46 2.95
CA VAL A 143 9.27 -6.35 1.92
C VAL A 143 10.17 -7.57 1.75
N VAL A 144 9.56 -8.73 1.49
CA VAL A 144 10.30 -9.95 1.19
C VAL A 144 10.90 -9.89 -0.22
N ASP A 145 12.07 -10.50 -0.40
CA ASP A 145 12.89 -10.46 -1.62
C ASP A 145 12.22 -11.06 -2.87
N HIS A 146 11.26 -11.95 -2.70
CA HIS A 146 10.54 -12.55 -3.83
C HIS A 146 9.41 -11.67 -4.40
N ASP A 147 9.04 -10.57 -3.74
CA ASP A 147 8.04 -9.63 -4.26
C ASP A 147 8.68 -8.55 -5.14
N SER A 148 9.13 -8.97 -6.32
CA SER A 148 9.79 -8.07 -7.28
C SER A 148 8.88 -6.92 -7.77
N ALA A 149 7.57 -7.15 -7.83
CA ALA A 149 6.60 -6.16 -8.27
C ALA A 149 6.45 -5.04 -7.22
N ALA A 150 6.41 -5.38 -5.93
CA ALA A 150 6.37 -4.41 -4.84
C ALA A 150 7.68 -3.63 -4.75
N MET A 151 8.84 -4.29 -4.83
CA MET A 151 10.13 -3.60 -4.84
C MET A 151 10.24 -2.59 -5.98
N ALA A 152 9.86 -2.98 -7.21
CA ALA A 152 9.84 -2.07 -8.36
C ALA A 152 8.85 -0.91 -8.19
N LEU A 153 7.73 -1.11 -7.47
CA LEU A 153 6.80 -0.04 -7.11
C LEU A 153 7.48 0.98 -6.20
N TYR A 154 8.13 0.54 -5.13
CA TYR A 154 8.77 1.41 -4.15
C TYR A 154 9.93 2.20 -4.78
N GLU A 155 10.79 1.53 -5.55
CA GLU A 155 11.92 2.17 -6.24
C GLU A 155 11.45 3.23 -7.25
N ARG A 156 10.41 2.95 -8.05
CA ARG A 156 9.80 3.95 -8.93
C ARG A 156 9.17 5.12 -8.19
N ALA A 157 8.70 4.91 -6.97
CA ALA A 157 8.18 5.96 -6.11
C ALA A 157 9.29 6.74 -5.37
N GLY A 158 10.56 6.48 -5.66
CA GLY A 158 11.72 7.17 -5.07
C GLY A 158 12.08 6.69 -3.67
N TRP A 159 11.58 5.53 -3.24
CA TRP A 159 11.97 4.94 -1.96
C TRP A 159 13.38 4.37 -2.04
N GLN A 160 14.13 4.56 -0.97
CA GLN A 160 15.50 4.09 -0.86
C GLN A 160 15.57 2.80 -0.05
N ARG A 161 16.14 1.75 -0.61
CA ARG A 161 16.51 0.56 0.13
C ARG A 161 17.71 0.87 1.03
N ILE A 162 17.53 0.70 2.33
CA ILE A 162 18.52 1.09 3.34
C ILE A 162 19.24 -0.11 3.96
N ALA A 163 18.61 -1.29 3.93
CA ALA A 163 19.20 -2.52 4.47
C ALA A 163 18.53 -3.74 3.85
N SER A 164 19.18 -4.88 4.05
CA SER A 164 18.62 -6.21 3.80
C SER A 164 19.11 -7.16 4.88
N ALA A 165 18.20 -8.00 5.41
CA ALA A 165 18.55 -8.98 6.44
C ALA A 165 17.66 -10.23 6.31
N PRO A 166 18.12 -11.42 6.76
CA PRO A 166 17.25 -12.58 6.87
C PRO A 166 16.06 -12.28 7.78
N ALA A 167 14.86 -12.72 7.37
CA ALA A 167 13.66 -12.58 8.19
C ALA A 167 13.82 -13.29 9.56
N PRO A 168 13.19 -12.78 10.63
CA PRO A 168 13.22 -13.43 11.94
C PRO A 168 12.35 -14.70 12.00
N TRP A 169 11.77 -15.13 10.87
CA TRP A 169 10.97 -16.34 10.75
C TRP A 169 11.47 -17.20 9.59
N THR A 170 11.04 -18.48 9.57
CA THR A 170 11.28 -19.42 8.48
C THR A 170 9.98 -19.69 7.72
N LEU A 171 10.10 -19.99 6.43
CA LEU A 171 9.04 -20.53 5.58
C LEU A 171 8.75 -22.00 5.93
N ALA A 172 7.65 -22.54 5.40
CA ALA A 172 7.29 -23.94 5.59
C ALA A 172 8.34 -24.93 5.08
N ASN A 173 9.14 -24.53 4.07
CA ASN A 173 10.26 -25.31 3.53
C ASN A 173 11.56 -25.17 4.35
N GLY A 174 11.56 -24.45 5.48
CA GLY A 174 12.71 -24.21 6.34
C GLY A 174 13.64 -23.07 5.90
N GLU A 175 13.39 -22.44 4.77
CA GLU A 175 14.17 -21.28 4.30
C GLU A 175 13.82 -20.01 5.07
N ARG A 176 14.80 -19.13 5.21
CA ARG A 176 14.61 -17.77 5.72
C ARG A 176 14.60 -16.80 4.54
N PRO A 177 13.47 -16.14 4.25
CA PRO A 177 13.45 -15.12 3.21
C PRO A 177 14.29 -13.92 3.64
N VAL A 178 14.75 -13.15 2.67
CA VAL A 178 15.43 -11.87 2.93
C VAL A 178 14.38 -10.77 2.98
N LEU A 179 14.45 -9.93 4.00
CA LEU A 179 13.69 -8.69 4.08
C LEU A 179 14.53 -7.53 3.56
N HIS A 180 13.96 -6.73 2.69
CA HIS A 180 14.49 -5.46 2.25
C HIS A 180 13.76 -4.33 2.96
N TYR A 181 14.52 -3.44 3.60
CA TYR A 181 14.00 -2.30 4.35
C TYR A 181 14.13 -1.03 3.52
N TYR A 182 13.06 -0.25 3.48
CA TYR A 182 12.97 0.97 2.69
C TYR A 182 12.56 2.16 3.52
N LEU A 183 13.06 3.33 3.15
CA LEU A 183 12.59 4.64 3.63
C LEU A 183 12.04 5.43 2.44
N ALA A 184 10.90 6.07 2.64
CA ALA A 184 10.36 7.01 1.67
C ALA A 184 11.32 8.21 1.49
N PRO A 185 11.29 8.96 0.39
CA PRO A 185 12.01 10.21 0.27
C PRO A 185 11.64 11.17 1.42
N PRO A 186 12.52 12.10 1.83
CA PRO A 186 12.14 13.16 2.76
C PRO A 186 10.92 13.91 2.22
N GLN A 187 10.04 14.38 3.12
CA GLN A 187 8.96 15.25 2.69
C GLN A 187 9.57 16.45 1.93
N PRO A 188 9.10 16.76 0.72
CA PRO A 188 9.54 17.98 0.05
C PRO A 188 9.30 19.17 0.99
N LEU A 189 10.33 19.98 1.23
CA LEU A 189 10.16 21.22 1.94
C LEU A 189 9.09 22.03 1.19
N MET A 190 7.93 22.18 1.79
CA MET A 190 6.95 23.16 1.28
C MET A 190 7.68 24.48 1.26
N ALA A 191 7.95 24.98 0.05
CA ALA A 191 8.48 26.33 -0.08
C ALA A 191 7.53 27.25 0.68
N SER A 192 8.01 27.86 1.75
CA SER A 192 7.28 28.89 2.48
C SER A 192 6.95 29.97 1.45
N ILE A 193 5.70 30.01 1.01
CA ILE A 193 5.21 31.15 0.25
C ILE A 193 5.20 32.31 1.25
N GLY A 194 6.32 33.07 1.22
CA GLY A 194 6.43 34.29 2.00
C GLY A 194 5.30 35.23 1.59
N HIS A 195 4.55 35.65 2.58
CA HIS A 195 3.63 36.77 2.48
C HIS A 195 4.42 38.07 2.69
#